data_af51db5b75385808e91472bb780a5286
#
_entry.id   af51db5b75385808e91472bb780a5286
#
_cell.length_a   1.000
_cell.length_b   1.000
_cell.length_c   1.000
_cell.angle_alpha   90.00
_cell.angle_beta   90.00
_cell.angle_gamma   90.00
#
_symmetry.space_group_name_H-M   'P 1'
#
loop_
_entity.id
_entity.type
_entity.pdbx_description
1 polymer ?
#
loop_
_entity_poly.entity_id
_entity_poly.type
_entity_poly.pdbx_seq_one_letter_code
_entity_poly.pdbx_strand_id
1 'polypeptide(L)'
;MKIDLTALNIDVTDDLRNHVEKKLGKIEKYFDRSASAQVVLSSQRERQIVEITLPLDGFVVRGQEATSDIYASVNLAVDKIERRIERYRARFQRRKREGRAQARSLAAQVTPAETGGEPRLVKVKRFNIKPMNVDEAIMQMSLLGHDFFVFVSSETEQVNVLYRRKDGDYGLIEPE
;
A
#
# COMPACT_ATOMS: atom_id res chain seq x y z
N MET A 1 -13.48 14.98 7.65
CA MET A 1 -12.37 14.01 7.93
C MET A 1 -11.52 14.53 9.06
N LYS A 2 -11.15 13.70 10.05
CA LYS A 2 -10.22 14.09 11.13
C LYS A 2 -8.78 13.91 10.62
N ILE A 3 -7.88 14.83 10.97
CA ILE A 3 -6.47 14.77 10.59
C ILE A 3 -5.64 14.68 11.86
N ASP A 4 -4.95 13.56 12.05
CA ASP A 4 -4.02 13.32 13.13
C ASP A 4 -2.60 13.55 12.58
N LEU A 5 -1.99 14.70 12.93
CA LEU A 5 -0.69 15.12 12.42
C LEU A 5 0.37 14.93 13.49
N THR A 6 1.39 14.13 13.17
CA THR A 6 2.58 13.86 14.00
C THR A 6 3.82 14.38 13.28
N ALA A 7 4.74 14.98 14.01
CA ALA A 7 6.00 15.48 13.48
C ALA A 7 7.19 14.89 14.23
N LEU A 8 8.24 14.53 13.49
CA LEU A 8 9.51 13.98 13.98
C LEU A 8 10.67 14.81 13.42
N ASN A 9 11.38 15.47 14.29
CA ASN A 9 12.53 16.35 13.94
C ASN A 9 12.16 17.48 12.96
N ILE A 10 10.95 18.01 13.06
CA ILE A 10 10.48 19.16 12.30
C ILE A 10 9.41 19.90 13.11
N ASP A 11 9.41 21.23 13.06
CA ASP A 11 8.40 22.05 13.69
C ASP A 11 7.18 22.19 12.79
N VAL A 12 5.99 21.96 13.36
CA VAL A 12 4.72 22.15 12.67
C VAL A 12 4.23 23.57 12.89
N THR A 13 4.48 24.42 11.91
CA THR A 13 3.90 25.77 11.89
C THR A 13 2.41 25.72 11.53
N ASP A 14 1.66 26.76 11.90
CA ASP A 14 0.25 26.88 11.52
C ASP A 14 0.05 26.90 10.00
N ASP A 15 0.99 27.50 9.26
CA ASP A 15 0.96 27.52 7.79
C ASP A 15 1.12 26.12 7.21
N LEU A 16 2.02 25.31 7.78
CA LEU A 16 2.22 23.93 7.34
C LEU A 16 0.99 23.07 7.65
N ARG A 17 0.41 23.23 8.85
CA ARG A 17 -0.84 22.56 9.21
C ARG A 17 -1.98 22.92 8.26
N ASN A 18 -2.22 24.22 8.03
CA ASN A 18 -3.23 24.69 7.10
C ASN A 18 -3.01 24.17 5.67
N HIS A 19 -1.76 24.07 5.23
CA HIS A 19 -1.41 23.51 3.92
C HIS A 19 -1.79 22.03 3.83
N VAL A 20 -1.44 21.22 4.84
CA VAL A 20 -1.78 19.78 4.91
C VAL A 20 -3.30 19.60 4.88
N GLU A 21 -4.04 20.36 5.71
CA GLU A 21 -5.51 20.30 5.79
C GLU A 21 -6.15 20.67 4.45
N LYS A 22 -5.70 21.76 3.83
CA LYS A 22 -6.19 22.21 2.51
C LYS A 22 -5.96 21.17 1.43
N LYS A 23 -4.80 20.51 1.44
CA LYS A 23 -4.46 19.49 0.43
C LYS A 23 -5.24 18.20 0.64
N LEU A 24 -5.36 17.73 1.87
CA LEU A 24 -6.18 16.57 2.22
C LEU A 24 -7.67 16.81 1.98
N GLY A 25 -8.16 18.03 2.15
CA GLY A 25 -9.52 18.39 1.82
C GLY A 25 -9.93 18.09 0.37
N LYS A 26 -8.97 18.09 -0.59
CA LYS A 26 -9.24 17.72 -1.98
C LYS A 26 -9.65 16.26 -2.16
N ILE A 27 -9.12 15.38 -1.33
CA ILE A 27 -9.40 13.95 -1.38
C ILE A 27 -10.48 13.51 -0.39
N GLU A 28 -10.96 14.40 0.48
CA GLU A 28 -12.02 14.12 1.45
C GLU A 28 -13.31 13.57 0.82
N LYS A 29 -13.61 13.97 -0.42
CA LYS A 29 -14.76 13.47 -1.19
C LYS A 29 -14.75 11.95 -1.43
N TYR A 30 -13.60 11.30 -1.23
CA TYR A 30 -13.43 9.86 -1.43
C TYR A 30 -13.64 9.05 -0.14
N PHE A 31 -13.77 9.71 1.02
CA PHE A 31 -13.80 9.08 2.32
C PHE A 31 -15.09 9.41 3.08
N ASP A 32 -15.43 8.57 4.05
CA ASP A 32 -16.49 8.88 4.99
C ASP A 32 -16.10 10.05 5.91
N ARG A 33 -17.07 10.79 6.39
CA ARG A 33 -16.87 11.93 7.31
C ARG A 33 -16.17 11.52 8.62
N SER A 34 -16.33 10.28 9.03
CA SER A 34 -15.70 9.69 10.21
C SER A 34 -14.27 9.22 9.99
N ALA A 35 -13.77 9.22 8.74
CA ALA A 35 -12.41 8.76 8.44
C ALA A 35 -11.37 9.67 9.10
N SER A 36 -10.32 9.04 9.66
CA SER A 36 -9.16 9.74 10.23
C SER A 36 -7.94 9.54 9.31
N ALA A 37 -7.32 10.65 8.93
CA ALA A 37 -6.07 10.67 8.19
C ALA A 37 -4.90 10.74 9.18
N GLN A 38 -4.01 9.77 9.16
CA GLN A 38 -2.74 9.86 9.88
C GLN A 38 -1.70 10.49 8.96
N VAL A 39 -1.08 11.58 9.40
CA VAL A 39 -0.04 12.29 8.68
C VAL A 39 1.21 12.35 9.54
N VAL A 40 2.29 11.78 9.06
CA VAL A 40 3.59 11.83 9.73
C VAL A 40 4.55 12.67 8.88
N LEU A 41 5.03 13.75 9.47
CA LEU A 41 6.05 14.61 8.89
C LEU A 41 7.39 14.32 9.58
N SER A 42 8.45 14.13 8.82
CA SER A 42 9.77 13.90 9.39
C SER A 42 10.87 14.53 8.55
N SER A 43 11.93 15.00 9.25
CA SER A 43 13.13 15.53 8.61
C SER A 43 14.30 14.59 8.86
N GLN A 44 14.97 14.14 7.78
CA GLN A 44 16.15 13.30 7.83
C GLN A 44 17.24 13.89 6.93
N ARG A 45 18.26 14.49 7.52
CA ARG A 45 19.32 15.22 6.81
C ARG A 45 18.68 16.33 5.94
N GLU A 46 18.86 16.27 4.62
CA GLU A 46 18.31 17.23 3.67
C GLU A 46 16.94 16.82 3.09
N ARG A 47 16.34 15.74 3.60
CA ARG A 47 15.08 15.23 3.10
C ARG A 47 13.94 15.49 4.07
N GLN A 48 12.89 16.07 3.55
CA GLN A 48 11.62 16.30 4.23
C GLN A 48 10.66 15.20 3.79
N ILE A 49 10.36 14.28 4.69
CA ILE A 49 9.56 13.08 4.41
C ILE A 49 8.13 13.30 4.92
N VAL A 50 7.18 13.02 4.07
CA VAL A 50 5.75 13.03 4.40
C VAL A 50 5.18 11.65 4.16
N GLU A 51 4.53 11.11 5.17
CA GLU A 51 3.77 9.87 5.09
C GLU A 51 2.32 10.14 5.47
N ILE A 52 1.40 9.70 4.63
CA ILE A 52 -0.04 9.85 4.82
C ILE A 52 -0.67 8.46 4.74
N THR A 53 -1.45 8.11 5.75
CA THR A 53 -2.18 6.84 5.84
C THR A 53 -3.66 7.12 6.05
N LEU A 54 -4.50 6.52 5.22
CA LEU A 54 -5.96 6.73 5.18
C LEU A 54 -6.68 5.40 5.05
N PRO A 55 -7.75 5.14 5.85
CA PRO A 55 -8.65 4.01 5.63
C PRO A 55 -9.56 4.27 4.41
N LEU A 56 -9.77 3.27 3.57
CA LEU A 56 -10.65 3.32 2.40
C LEU A 56 -11.36 1.97 2.20
N ASP A 57 -12.67 1.91 2.43
CA ASP A 57 -13.52 0.73 2.16
C ASP A 57 -12.95 -0.59 2.74
N GLY A 58 -12.47 -0.57 3.99
CA GLY A 58 -11.85 -1.72 4.65
C GLY A 58 -10.40 -1.98 4.26
N PHE A 59 -9.80 -1.15 3.41
CA PHE A 59 -8.37 -1.16 3.05
C PHE A 59 -7.66 0.05 3.62
N VAL A 60 -6.34 0.03 3.56
CA VAL A 60 -5.49 1.16 3.94
C VAL A 60 -4.78 1.70 2.70
N VAL A 61 -4.93 3.00 2.45
CA VAL A 61 -4.17 3.69 1.41
C VAL A 61 -3.05 4.48 2.07
N ARG A 62 -1.82 4.21 1.67
CA ARG A 62 -0.63 4.90 2.18
C ARG A 62 0.12 5.59 1.05
N GLY A 63 0.53 6.84 1.25
CA GLY A 63 1.40 7.60 0.36
C GLY A 63 2.59 8.14 1.12
N GLN A 64 3.80 7.92 0.62
CA GLN A 64 5.03 8.47 1.20
C GLN A 64 5.83 9.13 0.08
N GLU A 65 6.33 10.33 0.35
CA GLU A 65 7.21 11.10 -0.52
C GLU A 65 8.28 11.82 0.30
N ALA A 66 9.41 12.08 -0.34
CA ALA A 66 10.56 12.72 0.29
C ALA A 66 11.25 13.66 -0.71
N THR A 67 11.25 14.95 -0.42
CA THR A 67 11.93 15.99 -1.19
C THR A 67 12.76 16.90 -0.27
N SER A 68 13.42 17.91 -0.79
CA SER A 68 14.08 18.94 -0.01
C SER A 68 13.12 19.97 0.59
N ASP A 69 11.87 20.01 0.16
CA ASP A 69 10.83 20.94 0.63
C ASP A 69 9.61 20.18 1.16
N ILE A 70 9.20 20.49 2.40
CA ILE A 70 8.08 19.81 3.07
C ILE A 70 6.74 20.03 2.36
N TYR A 71 6.52 21.24 1.80
CA TYR A 71 5.29 21.57 1.08
C TYR A 71 5.19 20.77 -0.23
N ALA A 72 6.32 20.63 -0.94
CA ALA A 72 6.40 19.78 -2.13
C ALA A 72 6.15 18.31 -1.79
N SER A 73 6.73 17.81 -0.69
CA SER A 73 6.51 16.44 -0.21
C SER A 73 5.05 16.17 0.13
N VAL A 74 4.37 17.12 0.80
CA VAL A 74 2.91 17.03 1.07
C VAL A 74 2.12 16.95 -0.23
N ASN A 75 2.41 17.82 -1.20
CA ASN A 75 1.70 17.84 -2.47
C ASN A 75 1.83 16.51 -3.21
N LEU A 76 3.05 16.01 -3.34
CA LEU A 76 3.34 14.74 -4.04
C LEU A 76 2.73 13.53 -3.33
N ALA A 77 2.75 13.50 -1.98
CA ALA A 77 2.13 12.43 -1.22
C ALA A 77 0.61 12.38 -1.41
N VAL A 78 -0.06 13.54 -1.38
CA VAL A 78 -1.51 13.66 -1.64
C VAL A 78 -1.86 13.24 -3.06
N ASP A 79 -1.13 13.74 -4.07
CA ASP A 79 -1.33 13.38 -5.48
C ASP A 79 -1.16 11.87 -5.71
N LYS A 80 -0.18 11.25 -5.04
CA LYS A 80 0.05 9.80 -5.09
C LYS A 80 -1.12 9.02 -4.50
N ILE A 81 -1.68 9.48 -3.40
CA ILE A 81 -2.87 8.89 -2.76
C ILE A 81 -4.08 9.05 -3.69
N GLU A 82 -4.33 10.25 -4.23
CA GLU A 82 -5.45 10.50 -5.14
C GLU A 82 -5.41 9.54 -6.34
N ARG A 83 -4.27 9.41 -7.01
CA ARG A 83 -4.08 8.47 -8.15
C ARG A 83 -4.30 7.01 -7.75
N ARG A 84 -3.94 6.62 -6.51
CA ARG A 84 -4.19 5.26 -6.00
C ARG A 84 -5.67 4.99 -5.78
N ILE A 85 -6.39 5.97 -5.20
CA ILE A 85 -7.84 5.89 -4.97
C ILE A 85 -8.59 5.80 -6.30
N GLU A 86 -8.25 6.66 -7.26
CA GLU A 86 -8.88 6.66 -8.59
C GLU A 86 -8.70 5.32 -9.30
N ARG A 87 -7.48 4.76 -9.28
CA ARG A 87 -7.21 3.43 -9.84
C ARG A 87 -8.00 2.32 -9.13
N TYR A 88 -8.09 2.38 -7.80
CA TYR A 88 -8.89 1.42 -7.04
C TYR A 88 -10.37 1.47 -7.43
N ARG A 89 -10.95 2.68 -7.48
CA ARG A 89 -12.36 2.89 -7.87
C ARG A 89 -12.66 2.46 -9.30
N ALA A 90 -11.78 2.79 -10.24
CA ALA A 90 -11.92 2.36 -11.63
C ALA A 90 -11.96 0.83 -11.76
N ARG A 91 -11.08 0.12 -11.04
CA ARG A 91 -11.07 -1.36 -10.97
C ARG A 91 -12.35 -1.93 -10.37
N PHE A 92 -12.84 -1.32 -9.29
CA PHE A 92 -14.06 -1.79 -8.62
C PHE A 92 -15.29 -1.61 -9.50
N GLN A 93 -15.40 -0.46 -10.19
CA GLN A 93 -16.48 -0.19 -11.15
C GLN A 93 -16.43 -1.13 -12.35
N ARG A 94 -15.24 -1.42 -12.87
CA ARG A 94 -15.03 -2.36 -13.97
C ARG A 94 -15.47 -3.78 -13.59
N ARG A 95 -15.05 -4.30 -12.43
CA ARG A 95 -15.49 -5.60 -11.90
C ARG A 95 -17.01 -5.68 -11.72
N LYS A 96 -17.64 -4.60 -11.25
CA LYS A 96 -19.11 -4.53 -11.11
C LYS A 96 -19.84 -4.55 -12.46
N ARG A 97 -19.23 -3.96 -13.50
CA ARG A 97 -19.75 -4.00 -14.89
C ARG A 97 -19.53 -5.37 -15.53
N GLU A 98 -18.37 -5.97 -15.36
CA GLU A 98 -18.02 -7.29 -15.90
C GLU A 98 -18.83 -8.39 -15.22
N GLY A 99 -19.06 -8.36 -13.91
CA GLY A 99 -19.96 -9.28 -13.20
C GLY A 99 -21.42 -9.18 -13.66
N ARG A 100 -21.88 -8.00 -14.09
CA ARG A 100 -23.21 -7.83 -14.71
C ARG A 100 -23.24 -8.26 -16.18
N ALA A 101 -22.11 -8.16 -16.88
CA ALA A 101 -22.00 -8.60 -18.28
C ALA A 101 -21.81 -10.12 -18.41
N GLN A 102 -21.08 -10.74 -17.48
CA GLN A 102 -20.92 -12.20 -17.41
C GLN A 102 -22.23 -12.94 -17.07
N ALA A 103 -23.14 -12.32 -16.33
CA ALA A 103 -24.49 -12.83 -16.15
C ALA A 103 -25.32 -12.78 -17.45
N ARG A 104 -24.85 -12.12 -18.51
CA ARG A 104 -25.54 -11.94 -19.79
C ARG A 104 -24.86 -12.58 -21.00
N SER A 105 -23.65 -13.11 -20.86
CA SER A 105 -22.89 -13.68 -22.00
C SER A 105 -22.08 -14.91 -21.59
N LEU A 106 -22.74 -16.06 -21.60
CA LEU A 106 -22.10 -17.37 -21.77
C LEU A 106 -21.89 -17.60 -23.28
N ALA A 107 -21.12 -16.81 -23.96
CA ALA A 107 -20.51 -17.12 -25.27
C ALA A 107 -19.76 -15.89 -25.81
N ALA A 108 -18.43 -15.92 -25.71
CA ALA A 108 -17.53 -15.48 -26.77
C ALA A 108 -16.09 -15.45 -26.30
N GLN A 109 -15.27 -15.97 -27.14
CA GLN A 109 -13.86 -16.35 -27.06
C GLN A 109 -12.89 -15.20 -26.75
N VAL A 110 -11.83 -15.57 -26.05
CA VAL A 110 -10.67 -14.76 -25.68
C VAL A 110 -9.69 -14.67 -26.82
N THR A 111 -9.28 -13.47 -27.21
CA THR A 111 -8.03 -13.21 -27.93
C THR A 111 -7.11 -12.37 -27.08
N PRO A 112 -5.80 -12.64 -27.01
CA PRO A 112 -4.86 -11.86 -26.23
C PRO A 112 -4.38 -10.66 -27.05
N ALA A 113 -4.44 -9.47 -26.47
CA ALA A 113 -3.75 -8.30 -26.97
C ALA A 113 -2.79 -7.76 -25.91
N GLU A 114 -1.54 -7.69 -26.30
CA GLU A 114 -0.43 -7.11 -25.56
C GLU A 114 -0.61 -5.59 -25.36
N THR A 115 0.01 -5.12 -24.31
CA THR A 115 0.61 -3.82 -24.05
C THR A 115 0.10 -3.11 -22.82
N GLY A 116 1.01 -2.86 -21.86
CA GLY A 116 0.89 -1.83 -20.83
C GLY A 116 -0.27 -2.00 -19.82
N GLY A 117 -0.74 -3.23 -19.62
CA GLY A 117 -1.92 -3.52 -18.84
C GLY A 117 -1.70 -3.37 -17.34
N GLU A 118 -2.74 -2.90 -16.65
CA GLU A 118 -2.82 -2.90 -15.19
C GLU A 118 -2.48 -4.28 -14.59
N PRO A 119 -1.86 -4.33 -13.39
CA PRO A 119 -1.53 -5.59 -12.75
C PRO A 119 -2.78 -6.45 -12.54
N ARG A 120 -2.77 -7.66 -13.06
CA ARG A 120 -3.85 -8.64 -12.93
C ARG A 120 -3.33 -9.94 -12.32
N LEU A 121 -4.18 -10.68 -11.65
CA LEU A 121 -3.83 -12.00 -11.15
C LEU A 121 -3.68 -12.95 -12.34
N VAL A 122 -2.44 -13.22 -12.74
CA VAL A 122 -2.12 -14.11 -13.89
C VAL A 122 -1.81 -15.54 -13.46
N LYS A 123 -1.50 -15.75 -12.16
CA LYS A 123 -1.11 -17.08 -11.67
C LYS A 123 -1.48 -17.24 -10.20
N VAL A 124 -2.06 -18.38 -9.86
CA VAL A 124 -2.28 -18.84 -8.49
C VAL A 124 -1.36 -20.03 -8.25
N LYS A 125 -0.53 -19.96 -7.22
CA LYS A 125 0.26 -21.09 -6.74
C LYS A 125 -0.35 -21.58 -5.43
N ARG A 126 -0.54 -22.88 -5.30
CA ARG A 126 -0.89 -23.56 -4.06
C ARG A 126 0.29 -24.39 -3.63
N PHE A 127 0.67 -24.29 -2.38
CA PHE A 127 1.81 -25.03 -1.82
C PHE A 127 1.48 -25.45 -0.38
N ASN A 128 2.06 -26.55 0.02
CA ASN A 128 1.93 -27.01 1.40
C ASN A 128 2.90 -26.21 2.27
N ILE A 129 2.39 -25.59 3.32
CA ILE A 129 3.20 -24.87 4.28
C ILE A 129 3.61 -25.87 5.37
N LYS A 130 4.92 -26.01 5.57
CA LYS A 130 5.47 -26.80 6.71
C LYS A 130 5.91 -25.81 7.79
N PRO A 131 5.73 -26.15 9.08
CA PRO A 131 6.32 -25.39 10.16
C PRO A 131 7.86 -25.40 10.03
N MET A 132 8.47 -24.20 10.16
CA MET A 132 9.92 -24.03 10.14
C MET A 132 10.32 -22.80 10.95
N ASN A 133 11.59 -22.70 11.30
CA ASN A 133 12.13 -21.50 11.94
C ASN A 133 12.49 -20.41 10.89
N VAL A 134 12.80 -19.22 11.39
CA VAL A 134 13.11 -18.05 10.53
C VAL A 134 14.36 -18.29 9.68
N ASP A 135 15.40 -18.91 10.23
CA ASP A 135 16.66 -19.18 9.50
C ASP A 135 16.44 -20.15 8.35
N GLU A 136 15.63 -21.17 8.57
CA GLU A 136 15.23 -22.12 7.53
C GLU A 136 14.39 -21.43 6.44
N ALA A 137 13.48 -20.54 6.83
CA ALA A 137 12.70 -19.74 5.88
C ALA A 137 13.58 -18.81 5.03
N ILE A 138 14.62 -18.19 5.62
CA ILE A 138 15.62 -17.38 4.89
C ILE A 138 16.36 -18.24 3.86
N MET A 139 16.80 -19.44 4.26
CA MET A 139 17.48 -20.38 3.36
C MET A 139 16.56 -20.80 2.21
N GLN A 140 15.33 -21.20 2.50
CA GLN A 140 14.33 -21.60 1.50
C GLN A 140 14.02 -20.48 0.52
N MET A 141 13.80 -19.25 1.03
CA MET A 141 13.56 -18.07 0.20
C MET A 141 14.74 -17.81 -0.76
N SER A 142 15.97 -17.93 -0.24
CA SER A 142 17.19 -17.73 -1.04
C SER A 142 17.37 -18.80 -2.11
N LEU A 143 17.13 -20.07 -1.79
CA LEU A 143 17.20 -21.18 -2.73
C LEU A 143 16.16 -21.08 -3.85
N LEU A 144 14.97 -20.56 -3.53
CA LEU A 144 13.90 -20.37 -4.51
C LEU A 144 14.06 -19.09 -5.34
N GLY A 145 15.00 -18.20 -4.98
CA GLY A 145 15.20 -16.92 -5.63
C GLY A 145 14.00 -15.99 -5.51
N HIS A 146 13.29 -16.04 -4.38
CA HIS A 146 12.11 -15.21 -4.14
C HIS A 146 12.47 -13.98 -3.32
N ASP A 147 11.71 -12.88 -3.49
CA ASP A 147 11.84 -11.67 -2.69
C ASP A 147 10.96 -11.68 -1.44
N PHE A 148 10.05 -12.65 -1.33
CA PHE A 148 9.27 -12.93 -0.14
C PHE A 148 8.98 -14.42 0.00
N PHE A 149 8.71 -14.86 1.22
CA PHE A 149 8.39 -16.25 1.54
C PHE A 149 7.34 -16.31 2.66
N VAL A 150 6.33 -17.14 2.48
CA VAL A 150 5.27 -17.37 3.47
C VAL A 150 5.49 -18.71 4.11
N PHE A 151 5.53 -18.77 5.44
CA PHE A 151 5.75 -20.00 6.20
C PHE A 151 4.94 -20.00 7.51
N VAL A 152 4.82 -21.15 8.13
CA VAL A 152 4.30 -21.27 9.49
C VAL A 152 5.51 -21.31 10.44
N SER A 153 5.51 -20.42 11.44
CA SER A 153 6.54 -20.44 12.48
C SER A 153 6.41 -21.72 13.31
N SER A 154 7.52 -22.43 13.52
CA SER A 154 7.56 -23.59 14.41
C SER A 154 7.40 -23.24 15.89
N GLU A 155 7.56 -21.96 16.25
CA GLU A 155 7.47 -21.48 17.63
C GLU A 155 6.05 -21.02 17.98
N THR A 156 5.40 -20.27 17.05
CA THR A 156 4.08 -19.66 17.30
C THR A 156 2.93 -20.38 16.59
N GLU A 157 3.22 -21.34 15.71
CA GLU A 157 2.27 -22.01 14.82
C GLU A 157 1.45 -21.05 13.93
N GLN A 158 1.89 -19.81 13.81
CA GLN A 158 1.24 -18.76 13.04
C GLN A 158 1.90 -18.57 11.67
N VAL A 159 1.10 -18.08 10.72
CA VAL A 159 1.59 -17.79 9.36
C VAL A 159 2.37 -16.49 9.36
N ASN A 160 3.65 -16.57 9.04
CA ASN A 160 4.57 -15.45 8.96
C ASN A 160 4.96 -15.16 7.52
N VAL A 161 5.36 -13.92 7.23
CA VAL A 161 5.89 -13.51 5.92
C VAL A 161 7.29 -12.94 6.06
N LEU A 162 8.26 -13.62 5.50
CA LEU A 162 9.63 -13.15 5.36
C LEU A 162 9.76 -12.37 4.03
N TYR A 163 10.44 -11.24 4.00
CA TYR A 163 10.67 -10.46 2.80
C TYR A 163 12.08 -9.85 2.77
N ARG A 164 12.62 -9.66 1.56
CA ARG A 164 13.91 -8.99 1.37
C ARG A 164 13.71 -7.47 1.35
N ARG A 165 14.48 -6.78 2.15
CA ARG A 165 14.53 -5.32 2.20
C ARG A 165 15.42 -4.76 1.09
N LYS A 166 15.29 -3.47 0.78
CA LYS A 166 16.10 -2.79 -0.24
C LYS A 166 17.57 -2.62 0.16
N ASP A 167 17.86 -2.67 1.46
CA ASP A 167 19.22 -2.63 2.03
C ASP A 167 19.94 -3.99 1.95
N GLY A 168 19.25 -5.04 1.55
CA GLY A 168 19.76 -6.41 1.43
C GLY A 168 19.43 -7.31 2.62
N ASP A 169 18.98 -6.73 3.73
CA ASP A 169 18.55 -7.44 4.92
C ASP A 169 17.14 -8.05 4.75
N TYR A 170 16.72 -8.82 5.74
CA TYR A 170 15.39 -9.44 5.77
C TYR A 170 14.49 -8.74 6.78
N GLY A 171 13.20 -8.71 6.47
CA GLY A 171 12.15 -8.29 7.39
C GLY A 171 11.15 -9.41 7.60
N LEU A 172 10.63 -9.53 8.82
CA LEU A 172 9.61 -10.48 9.19
C LEU A 172 8.31 -9.75 9.52
N ILE A 173 7.20 -10.28 9.02
CA ILE A 173 5.85 -9.83 9.35
C ILE A 173 5.16 -10.97 10.06
N GLU A 174 4.77 -10.71 11.31
CA GLU A 174 4.08 -11.66 12.19
C GLU A 174 2.67 -11.13 12.46
N PRO A 175 1.65 -12.00 12.56
CA PRO A 175 0.34 -11.59 13.07
C PRO A 175 0.43 -11.36 14.59
N GLU A 176 -0.38 -10.42 15.10
CA GLU A 176 -0.58 -10.23 16.55
C GLU A 176 -1.56 -11.24 17.11
#